data_6340af11a22d377936ec14ab4ad9b013
#
_entry.id   6340af11a22d377936ec14ab4ad9b013
#
_cell.length_a   1.000
_cell.length_b   1.000
_cell.length_c   1.000
_cell.angle_alpha   90.00
_cell.angle_beta   90.00
_cell.angle_gamma   90.00
#
_symmetry.space_group_name_H-M   'P 1'
#
loop_
_entity.id
_entity.type
_entity.pdbx_description
1 polymer ?
#
loop_
_entity_poly.entity_id
_entity_poly.type
_entity_poly.pdbx_seq_one_letter_code
_entity_poly.pdbx_strand_id
1 'polypeptide(L)'
;AAAVSNAGGLGTIALTTRSPELYVQEKWPISVRNEIKLAKSLTNKPFAVNVPMDNYVHEKFIEAAIEEKVSVVVLAAGNPRLYARKLKEHGIKVIQLVFLVRHAQIAEAEGVDAVVASGVDAGGFIHLSELPTLALVPQIVDAVKIPVIAAGGICDARGMAACFALGAEGVQLGTRFIATNEALCHINLKQYLVKANETSTIVTGRKSQMAMRVIKNKFTAEL
;
A
#
# COMPACT_ATOMS: atom_id res chain seq x y z
N ALA A 1 -8.92 -3.76 -7.53
CA ALA A 1 -8.12 -4.99 -7.33
C ALA A 1 -8.32 -5.98 -8.48
N ALA A 2 -9.54 -6.46 -8.72
CA ALA A 2 -9.80 -7.53 -9.70
C ALA A 2 -9.24 -7.25 -11.12
N ALA A 3 -9.41 -6.03 -11.65
CA ALA A 3 -8.89 -5.66 -12.97
C ALA A 3 -7.36 -5.82 -13.08
N VAL A 4 -6.62 -5.42 -12.02
CA VAL A 4 -5.16 -5.59 -11.97
C VAL A 4 -4.79 -7.08 -11.91
N SER A 5 -5.49 -7.87 -11.09
CA SER A 5 -5.26 -9.32 -11.01
C SER A 5 -5.55 -10.04 -12.32
N ASN A 6 -6.63 -9.68 -13.02
CA ASN A 6 -6.96 -10.22 -14.33
C ASN A 6 -5.91 -9.87 -15.40
N ALA A 7 -5.26 -8.72 -15.27
CA ALA A 7 -4.15 -8.29 -16.13
C ALA A 7 -2.80 -8.93 -15.78
N GLY A 8 -2.72 -9.79 -14.77
CA GLY A 8 -1.50 -10.52 -14.39
C GLY A 8 -0.68 -9.88 -13.27
N GLY A 9 -1.15 -8.78 -12.69
CA GLY A 9 -0.55 -8.17 -11.49
C GLY A 9 -1.17 -8.70 -10.19
N LEU A 10 -0.72 -8.20 -9.04
CA LEU A 10 -1.35 -8.43 -7.73
C LEU A 10 -2.24 -7.24 -7.38
N GLY A 11 -3.52 -7.31 -7.71
CA GLY A 11 -4.47 -6.26 -7.35
C GLY A 11 -4.68 -6.20 -5.84
N THR A 12 -4.55 -5.02 -5.24
CA THR A 12 -4.68 -4.85 -3.79
C THR A 12 -5.93 -4.05 -3.43
N ILE A 13 -6.74 -4.58 -2.52
CA ILE A 13 -7.88 -3.87 -1.93
C ILE A 13 -7.34 -2.89 -0.90
N ALA A 14 -7.57 -1.59 -1.11
CA ALA A 14 -7.26 -0.53 -0.17
C ALA A 14 -8.53 0.28 0.13
N LEU A 15 -9.03 0.20 1.37
CA LEU A 15 -10.31 0.81 1.74
C LEU A 15 -10.25 2.33 1.91
N THR A 16 -9.07 2.89 2.05
CA THR A 16 -8.85 4.33 2.32
C THR A 16 -9.24 5.27 1.17
N THR A 17 -9.60 4.73 0.01
CA THR A 17 -9.94 5.52 -1.19
C THR A 17 -11.44 5.65 -1.47
N ARG A 18 -12.29 5.11 -0.59
CA ARG A 18 -13.76 5.11 -0.79
C ARG A 18 -14.45 6.33 -0.16
N SER A 19 -15.75 6.43 -0.44
CA SER A 19 -16.59 7.57 -0.03
C SER A 19 -16.58 7.84 1.48
N PRO A 20 -16.80 9.11 1.91
CA PRO A 20 -16.80 9.51 3.32
C PRO A 20 -17.72 8.69 4.23
N GLU A 21 -18.80 8.15 3.68
CA GLU A 21 -19.79 7.35 4.42
C GLU A 21 -19.22 6.00 4.94
N LEU A 22 -18.11 5.53 4.34
CA LEU A 22 -17.41 4.33 4.76
C LEU A 22 -16.29 4.60 5.78
N TYR A 23 -15.99 5.86 6.08
CA TYR A 23 -15.02 6.23 7.13
C TYR A 23 -15.58 6.10 8.54
N VAL A 24 -16.82 5.65 8.73
CA VAL A 24 -17.34 5.29 10.04
C VAL A 24 -16.66 3.99 10.48
N GLN A 25 -15.75 4.07 11.43
CA GLN A 25 -14.89 2.96 11.89
C GLN A 25 -15.66 1.67 12.19
N GLU A 26 -16.89 1.78 12.69
CA GLU A 26 -17.76 0.64 12.99
C GLU A 26 -18.21 -0.14 11.74
N LYS A 27 -18.21 0.49 10.56
CA LYS A 27 -18.62 -0.13 9.28
C LYS A 27 -17.46 -0.77 8.51
N TRP A 28 -16.22 -0.51 8.86
CA TRP A 28 -15.05 -0.98 8.12
C TRP A 28 -14.93 -2.50 7.98
N PRO A 29 -15.18 -3.32 9.02
CA PRO A 29 -15.08 -4.77 8.87
C PRO A 29 -16.11 -5.36 7.90
N ILE A 30 -17.31 -4.80 7.89
CA ILE A 30 -18.37 -5.19 6.93
C ILE A 30 -17.95 -4.77 5.52
N SER A 31 -17.38 -3.59 5.39
CA SER A 31 -16.93 -3.05 4.12
C SER A 31 -15.80 -3.89 3.51
N VAL A 32 -14.78 -4.30 4.30
CA VAL A 32 -13.67 -5.10 3.78
C VAL A 32 -14.15 -6.48 3.31
N ARG A 33 -15.04 -7.15 4.05
CA ARG A 33 -15.63 -8.42 3.62
C ARG A 33 -16.41 -8.29 2.31
N ASN A 34 -17.19 -7.24 2.17
CA ASN A 34 -17.94 -6.98 0.94
C ASN A 34 -17.02 -6.76 -0.26
N GLU A 35 -15.90 -6.03 -0.06
CA GLU A 35 -14.89 -5.82 -1.09
C GLU A 35 -14.18 -7.11 -1.50
N ILE A 36 -13.84 -7.95 -0.53
CA ILE A 36 -13.23 -9.26 -0.80
C ILE A 36 -14.20 -10.13 -1.60
N LYS A 37 -15.48 -10.20 -1.20
CA LYS A 37 -16.52 -10.95 -1.92
C LYS A 37 -16.73 -10.42 -3.34
N LEU A 38 -16.78 -9.11 -3.50
CA LEU A 38 -16.87 -8.47 -4.82
C LEU A 38 -15.64 -8.79 -5.68
N ALA A 39 -14.43 -8.69 -5.12
CA ALA A 39 -13.23 -9.04 -5.86
C ALA A 39 -13.25 -10.50 -6.31
N LYS A 40 -13.66 -11.43 -5.44
CA LYS A 40 -13.80 -12.87 -5.77
C LYS A 40 -14.85 -13.14 -6.86
N SER A 41 -15.89 -12.33 -6.93
CA SER A 41 -16.90 -12.47 -8.03
C SER A 41 -16.38 -11.97 -9.38
N LEU A 42 -15.32 -11.15 -9.39
CA LEU A 42 -14.77 -10.51 -10.59
C LEU A 42 -13.47 -11.15 -11.09
N THR A 43 -12.82 -11.98 -10.26
CA THR A 43 -11.55 -12.64 -10.63
C THR A 43 -11.34 -13.95 -9.87
N ASN A 44 -10.76 -14.93 -10.59
CA ASN A 44 -10.21 -16.16 -10.00
C ASN A 44 -8.70 -16.07 -9.74
N LYS A 45 -8.09 -14.92 -10.03
CA LYS A 45 -6.66 -14.68 -9.81
C LYS A 45 -6.40 -14.21 -8.38
N PRO A 46 -5.20 -14.43 -7.82
CA PRO A 46 -4.86 -13.94 -6.50
C PRO A 46 -4.95 -12.40 -6.44
N PHE A 47 -5.38 -11.91 -5.31
CA PHE A 47 -5.36 -10.49 -4.96
C PHE A 47 -4.97 -10.32 -3.49
N ALA A 48 -4.57 -9.13 -3.11
CA ALA A 48 -4.18 -8.79 -1.74
C ALA A 48 -5.20 -7.89 -1.06
N VAL A 49 -5.17 -7.91 0.28
CA VAL A 49 -5.85 -6.93 1.13
C VAL A 49 -4.80 -6.13 1.87
N ASN A 50 -4.86 -4.80 1.75
CA ASN A 50 -4.01 -3.88 2.51
C ASN A 50 -4.63 -3.62 3.88
N VAL A 51 -3.86 -3.87 4.94
CA VAL A 51 -4.25 -3.65 6.34
C VAL A 51 -3.43 -2.50 6.91
N PRO A 52 -4.04 -1.33 7.12
CA PRO A 52 -3.37 -0.23 7.81
C PRO A 52 -3.19 -0.58 9.28
N MET A 53 -1.92 -0.58 9.75
CA MET A 53 -1.56 -1.01 11.10
C MET A 53 -1.57 0.14 12.13
N ASP A 54 -1.98 1.31 11.72
CA ASP A 54 -1.99 2.56 12.48
C ASP A 54 -3.32 2.87 13.18
N ASN A 55 -4.32 2.00 13.05
CA ASN A 55 -5.64 2.20 13.63
C ASN A 55 -6.14 0.99 14.44
N TYR A 56 -7.14 1.21 15.29
CA TYR A 56 -7.70 0.20 16.21
C TYR A 56 -8.51 -0.93 15.53
N VAL A 57 -8.70 -0.87 14.22
CA VAL A 57 -9.55 -1.84 13.50
C VAL A 57 -8.76 -2.88 12.70
N HIS A 58 -7.43 -2.82 12.74
CA HIS A 58 -6.58 -3.74 11.98
C HIS A 58 -6.85 -5.22 12.31
N GLU A 59 -7.17 -5.57 13.57
CA GLU A 59 -7.54 -6.94 13.95
C GLU A 59 -8.73 -7.46 13.14
N LYS A 60 -9.77 -6.64 13.01
CA LYS A 60 -10.98 -6.99 12.25
C LYS A 60 -10.71 -7.17 10.76
N PHE A 61 -9.72 -6.44 10.21
CA PHE A 61 -9.26 -6.65 8.82
C PHE A 61 -8.53 -7.99 8.67
N ILE A 62 -7.66 -8.32 9.64
CA ILE A 62 -6.95 -9.61 9.67
C ILE A 62 -7.93 -10.76 9.78
N GLU A 63 -8.91 -10.67 10.68
CA GLU A 63 -9.97 -11.67 10.82
C GLU A 63 -10.76 -11.85 9.54
N ALA A 64 -11.20 -10.75 8.91
CA ALA A 64 -11.90 -10.80 7.63
C ALA A 64 -11.05 -11.42 6.52
N ALA A 65 -9.76 -11.13 6.46
CA ALA A 65 -8.84 -11.71 5.50
C ALA A 65 -8.68 -13.22 5.68
N ILE A 66 -8.62 -13.69 6.95
CA ILE A 66 -8.54 -15.11 7.30
C ILE A 66 -9.84 -15.83 6.95
N GLU A 67 -10.98 -15.33 7.44
CA GLU A 67 -12.30 -15.91 7.18
C GLU A 67 -12.61 -16.02 5.69
N GLU A 68 -12.30 -14.98 4.95
CA GLU A 68 -12.49 -14.94 3.51
C GLU A 68 -11.34 -15.60 2.73
N LYS A 69 -10.36 -16.22 3.39
CA LYS A 69 -9.25 -16.98 2.76
C LYS A 69 -8.60 -16.20 1.62
N VAL A 70 -8.18 -14.95 1.87
CA VAL A 70 -7.45 -14.18 0.86
C VAL A 70 -6.05 -14.76 0.65
N SER A 71 -5.50 -14.62 -0.55
CA SER A 71 -4.19 -15.20 -0.86
C SER A 71 -3.04 -14.42 -0.24
N VAL A 72 -3.17 -13.09 -0.13
CA VAL A 72 -2.09 -12.19 0.28
C VAL A 72 -2.64 -11.07 1.17
N VAL A 73 -1.92 -10.76 2.23
CA VAL A 73 -2.13 -9.56 3.05
C VAL A 73 -0.91 -8.65 2.98
N VAL A 74 -1.15 -7.36 2.74
CA VAL A 74 -0.12 -6.32 2.83
C VAL A 74 -0.31 -5.59 4.16
N LEU A 75 0.65 -5.72 5.06
CA LEU A 75 0.69 -4.97 6.33
C LEU A 75 1.32 -3.60 6.05
N ALA A 76 0.51 -2.55 6.11
CA ALA A 76 0.96 -1.18 5.84
C ALA A 76 1.41 -0.51 7.12
N ALA A 77 2.72 -0.31 7.27
CA ALA A 77 3.37 0.18 8.49
C ALA A 77 3.23 -0.78 9.69
N GLY A 78 3.60 -0.34 10.91
CA GLY A 78 3.45 -1.12 12.13
C GLY A 78 4.46 -2.27 12.28
N ASN A 79 4.26 -3.09 13.30
CA ASN A 79 5.12 -4.22 13.63
C ASN A 79 4.54 -5.52 13.05
N PRO A 80 5.21 -6.21 12.11
CA PRO A 80 4.73 -7.45 11.52
C PRO A 80 4.59 -8.60 12.52
N ARG A 81 5.35 -8.60 13.61
CA ARG A 81 5.35 -9.62 14.67
C ARG A 81 3.95 -9.99 15.16
N LEU A 82 3.06 -8.99 15.22
CA LEU A 82 1.71 -9.18 15.73
C LEU A 82 0.86 -10.14 14.89
N TYR A 83 1.06 -10.14 13.56
CA TYR A 83 0.14 -10.85 12.65
C TYR A 83 0.81 -11.74 11.60
N ALA A 84 2.09 -11.57 11.31
CA ALA A 84 2.76 -12.34 10.26
C ALA A 84 2.61 -13.84 10.49
N ARG A 85 2.91 -14.32 11.71
CA ARG A 85 2.77 -15.73 12.08
C ARG A 85 1.33 -16.21 11.95
N LYS A 86 0.36 -15.48 12.52
CA LYS A 86 -1.07 -15.82 12.48
C LYS A 86 -1.57 -15.97 11.04
N LEU A 87 -1.21 -15.07 10.16
CA LEU A 87 -1.59 -15.11 8.74
C LEU A 87 -0.98 -16.32 8.03
N LYS A 88 0.30 -16.60 8.28
CA LYS A 88 1.01 -17.74 7.66
C LYS A 88 0.46 -19.08 8.13
N GLU A 89 0.06 -19.22 9.39
CA GLU A 89 -0.62 -20.41 9.91
C GLU A 89 -1.94 -20.71 9.16
N HIS A 90 -2.55 -19.68 8.54
CA HIS A 90 -3.75 -19.81 7.68
C HIS A 90 -3.42 -19.89 6.18
N GLY A 91 -2.14 -20.09 5.82
CA GLY A 91 -1.71 -20.20 4.42
C GLY A 91 -1.71 -18.88 3.63
N ILE A 92 -1.81 -17.73 4.30
CA ILE A 92 -1.83 -16.41 3.69
C ILE A 92 -0.41 -15.88 3.56
N LYS A 93 -0.04 -15.41 2.37
CA LYS A 93 1.24 -14.73 2.13
C LYS A 93 1.21 -13.33 2.74
N VAL A 94 2.33 -12.94 3.35
CA VAL A 94 2.46 -11.67 4.05
C VAL A 94 3.49 -10.79 3.37
N ILE A 95 3.09 -9.60 2.98
CA ILE A 95 3.97 -8.54 2.48
C ILE A 95 3.98 -7.41 3.52
N GLN A 96 5.16 -6.91 3.90
CA GLN A 96 5.29 -5.80 4.84
C GLN A 96 5.76 -4.53 4.13
N LEU A 97 5.04 -3.42 4.31
CA LEU A 97 5.48 -2.11 3.86
C LEU A 97 6.50 -1.55 4.86
N VAL A 98 7.65 -1.14 4.34
CA VAL A 98 8.81 -0.68 5.11
C VAL A 98 9.36 0.65 4.57
N PHE A 99 9.97 1.45 5.45
CA PHE A 99 10.50 2.77 5.13
C PHE A 99 12.00 2.90 5.43
N LEU A 100 12.60 1.92 6.10
CA LEU A 100 14.00 1.91 6.53
C LEU A 100 14.57 0.50 6.40
N VAL A 101 15.87 0.40 6.23
CA VAL A 101 16.59 -0.89 6.19
C VAL A 101 16.29 -1.74 7.43
N ARG A 102 16.36 -1.16 8.62
CA ARG A 102 16.03 -1.88 9.87
C ARG A 102 14.62 -2.44 9.90
N HIS A 103 13.65 -1.75 9.27
CA HIS A 103 12.26 -2.25 9.19
C HIS A 103 12.19 -3.50 8.30
N ALA A 104 12.94 -3.52 7.20
CA ALA A 104 13.01 -4.68 6.30
C ALA A 104 13.67 -5.89 6.99
N GLN A 105 14.77 -5.68 7.71
CA GLN A 105 15.44 -6.73 8.48
C GLN A 105 14.55 -7.32 9.57
N ILE A 106 13.80 -6.49 10.29
CA ILE A 106 12.80 -6.96 11.28
C ILE A 106 11.71 -7.76 10.57
N ALA A 107 11.19 -7.28 9.46
CA ALA A 107 10.15 -7.96 8.71
C ALA A 107 10.63 -9.35 8.22
N GLU A 108 11.83 -9.44 7.69
CA GLU A 108 12.45 -10.72 7.30
C GLU A 108 12.60 -11.67 8.49
N ALA A 109 13.11 -11.19 9.62
CA ALA A 109 13.25 -11.97 10.84
C ALA A 109 11.90 -12.49 11.39
N GLU A 110 10.81 -11.76 11.21
CA GLU A 110 9.46 -12.19 11.57
C GLU A 110 8.81 -13.10 10.49
N GLY A 111 9.55 -13.41 9.43
CA GLY A 111 9.17 -14.40 8.42
C GLY A 111 8.12 -13.93 7.42
N VAL A 112 8.05 -12.63 7.10
CA VAL A 112 7.22 -12.17 5.98
C VAL A 112 7.73 -12.68 4.64
N ASP A 113 6.87 -12.79 3.64
CA ASP A 113 7.22 -13.37 2.34
C ASP A 113 7.87 -12.36 1.38
N ALA A 114 7.65 -11.06 1.59
CA ALA A 114 8.27 -9.97 0.82
C ALA A 114 8.14 -8.63 1.57
N VAL A 115 8.92 -7.63 1.16
CA VAL A 115 8.80 -6.26 1.66
C VAL A 115 8.49 -5.28 0.53
N VAL A 116 7.71 -4.22 0.84
CA VAL A 116 7.53 -3.06 -0.03
C VAL A 116 8.37 -1.92 0.52
N ALA A 117 9.45 -1.57 -0.17
CA ALA A 117 10.31 -0.41 0.12
C ALA A 117 9.64 0.87 -0.37
N SER A 118 9.05 1.64 0.53
CA SER A 118 8.26 2.83 0.20
C SER A 118 9.04 4.11 0.50
N GLY A 119 9.44 4.81 -0.56
CA GLY A 119 10.13 6.11 -0.46
C GLY A 119 9.19 7.29 -0.21
N VAL A 120 9.77 8.46 0.07
CA VAL A 120 9.04 9.73 0.27
C VAL A 120 8.24 10.18 -0.94
N ASP A 121 8.55 9.64 -2.12
CA ASP A 121 7.85 9.89 -3.37
C ASP A 121 6.45 9.25 -3.41
N ALA A 122 6.16 8.34 -2.48
CA ALA A 122 4.84 7.70 -2.36
C ALA A 122 3.78 8.69 -1.89
N GLY A 123 2.55 8.52 -2.39
CA GLY A 123 1.37 9.21 -1.87
C GLY A 123 0.84 8.55 -0.60
N GLY A 124 0.25 9.33 0.29
CA GLY A 124 -0.23 8.86 1.59
C GLY A 124 0.85 8.92 2.67
N PHE A 125 0.82 8.00 3.63
CA PHE A 125 1.78 7.95 4.74
C PHE A 125 3.20 7.72 4.25
N ILE A 126 4.12 8.54 4.77
CA ILE A 126 5.56 8.46 4.53
C ILE A 126 6.29 8.48 5.88
N HIS A 127 7.53 8.01 5.88
CA HIS A 127 8.38 8.09 7.06
C HIS A 127 9.05 9.48 7.18
N LEU A 128 9.26 9.94 8.41
CA LEU A 128 9.90 11.25 8.69
C LEU A 128 11.35 11.37 8.22
N SER A 129 12.03 10.24 7.93
CA SER A 129 13.36 10.27 7.32
C SER A 129 13.36 10.76 5.88
N GLU A 130 12.20 10.78 5.24
CA GLU A 130 11.97 11.27 3.88
C GLU A 130 12.98 10.73 2.84
N LEU A 131 13.36 9.44 2.97
CA LEU A 131 14.27 8.81 2.02
C LEU A 131 13.60 8.66 0.64
N PRO A 132 14.22 9.13 -0.45
CA PRO A 132 13.70 8.91 -1.80
C PRO A 132 13.72 7.44 -2.18
N THR A 133 12.78 7.01 -3.01
CA THR A 133 12.68 5.63 -3.51
C THR A 133 14.00 5.16 -4.13
N LEU A 134 14.65 6.01 -4.93
CA LEU A 134 15.92 5.72 -5.60
C LEU A 134 17.07 5.41 -4.64
N ALA A 135 17.09 6.04 -3.46
CA ALA A 135 18.10 5.82 -2.44
C ALA A 135 17.75 4.65 -1.50
N LEU A 136 16.47 4.44 -1.23
CA LEU A 136 16.00 3.44 -0.27
C LEU A 136 16.06 2.02 -0.82
N VAL A 137 15.60 1.83 -2.07
CA VAL A 137 15.44 0.50 -2.68
C VAL A 137 16.75 -0.30 -2.68
N PRO A 138 17.88 0.18 -3.22
CA PRO A 138 19.10 -0.60 -3.27
C PRO A 138 19.63 -0.95 -1.86
N GLN A 139 19.49 -0.04 -0.89
CA GLN A 139 19.92 -0.33 0.48
C GLN A 139 19.11 -1.46 1.13
N ILE A 140 17.81 -1.54 0.83
CA ILE A 140 16.97 -2.64 1.33
C ILE A 140 17.29 -3.93 0.59
N VAL A 141 17.47 -3.89 -0.73
CA VAL A 141 17.88 -5.04 -1.55
C VAL A 141 19.17 -5.67 -1.03
N ASP A 142 20.17 -4.86 -0.70
CA ASP A 142 21.45 -5.33 -0.17
C ASP A 142 21.35 -5.90 1.27
N ALA A 143 20.29 -5.54 2.00
CA ALA A 143 20.17 -5.85 3.44
C ALA A 143 19.29 -7.06 3.77
N VAL A 144 18.45 -7.54 2.85
CA VAL A 144 17.54 -8.68 3.06
C VAL A 144 17.64 -9.70 1.92
N LYS A 145 17.17 -10.92 2.18
CA LYS A 145 17.17 -12.02 1.20
C LYS A 145 15.77 -12.28 0.61
N ILE A 146 14.74 -11.71 1.21
CA ILE A 146 13.38 -11.84 0.72
C ILE A 146 13.11 -10.82 -0.41
N PRO A 147 12.16 -11.09 -1.31
CA PRO A 147 11.82 -10.21 -2.41
C PRO A 147 11.53 -8.77 -1.97
N VAL A 148 12.09 -7.80 -2.68
CA VAL A 148 11.90 -6.37 -2.47
C VAL A 148 11.05 -5.79 -3.60
N ILE A 149 9.94 -5.15 -3.21
CA ILE A 149 9.02 -4.45 -4.10
C ILE A 149 9.24 -2.95 -3.91
N ALA A 150 9.55 -2.21 -4.97
CA ALA A 150 9.74 -0.77 -4.89
C ALA A 150 8.40 -0.02 -4.94
N ALA A 151 8.23 1.01 -4.11
CA ALA A 151 7.06 1.88 -4.10
C ALA A 151 7.44 3.35 -3.91
N GLY A 152 6.71 4.24 -4.57
CA GLY A 152 6.91 5.68 -4.52
C GLY A 152 7.40 6.26 -5.85
N GLY A 153 6.66 7.22 -6.41
CA GLY A 153 7.00 7.91 -7.65
C GLY A 153 6.94 7.09 -8.93
N ILE A 154 6.56 5.82 -8.87
CA ILE A 154 6.52 4.90 -10.03
C ILE A 154 5.15 5.02 -10.70
N CYS A 155 5.12 5.41 -11.98
CA CYS A 155 3.86 5.61 -12.70
C CYS A 155 3.83 4.99 -14.11
N ASP A 156 4.99 4.60 -14.67
CA ASP A 156 5.11 4.02 -16.00
C ASP A 156 6.27 3.00 -16.10
N ALA A 157 6.49 2.46 -17.28
CA ALA A 157 7.51 1.44 -17.55
C ALA A 157 8.95 1.93 -17.29
N ARG A 158 9.25 3.23 -17.42
CA ARG A 158 10.58 3.79 -17.14
C ARG A 158 10.91 3.69 -15.65
N GLY A 159 9.97 4.11 -14.80
CA GLY A 159 10.12 3.97 -13.35
C GLY A 159 10.22 2.51 -12.91
N MET A 160 9.45 1.61 -13.54
CA MET A 160 9.53 0.17 -13.31
C MET A 160 10.89 -0.39 -13.69
N ALA A 161 11.41 -0.07 -14.88
CA ALA A 161 12.73 -0.50 -15.34
C ALA A 161 13.85 0.01 -14.42
N ALA A 162 13.76 1.28 -13.97
CA ALA A 162 14.71 1.85 -13.02
C ALA A 162 14.71 1.08 -11.68
N CYS A 163 13.55 0.72 -11.14
CA CYS A 163 13.47 -0.07 -9.91
C CYS A 163 14.05 -1.47 -10.07
N PHE A 164 13.85 -2.12 -11.20
CA PHE A 164 14.50 -3.42 -11.48
C PHE A 164 16.03 -3.30 -11.61
N ALA A 165 16.52 -2.22 -12.21
CA ALA A 165 17.95 -1.94 -12.24
C ALA A 165 18.55 -1.69 -10.84
N LEU A 166 17.75 -1.23 -9.88
CA LEU A 166 18.12 -1.09 -8.46
C LEU A 166 18.02 -2.41 -7.66
N GLY A 167 17.66 -3.53 -8.31
CA GLY A 167 17.54 -4.83 -7.70
C GLY A 167 16.17 -5.18 -7.13
N ALA A 168 15.14 -4.33 -7.28
CA ALA A 168 13.79 -4.70 -6.90
C ALA A 168 13.25 -5.84 -7.80
N GLU A 169 12.44 -6.73 -7.23
CA GLU A 169 11.80 -7.83 -7.95
C GLU A 169 10.35 -7.51 -8.36
N GLY A 170 9.83 -6.38 -7.93
CA GLY A 170 8.51 -5.90 -8.27
C GLY A 170 8.35 -4.41 -8.00
N VAL A 171 7.20 -3.87 -8.43
CA VAL A 171 6.83 -2.48 -8.16
C VAL A 171 5.41 -2.37 -7.64
N GLN A 172 5.18 -1.46 -6.71
CA GLN A 172 3.83 -1.10 -6.24
C GLN A 172 3.47 0.29 -6.71
N LEU A 173 2.33 0.41 -7.40
CA LEU A 173 1.78 1.66 -7.87
C LEU A 173 0.47 1.96 -7.13
N GLY A 174 0.33 3.17 -6.60
CA GLY A 174 -0.89 3.64 -5.94
C GLY A 174 -1.62 4.67 -6.79
N THR A 175 -1.13 5.90 -6.81
CA THR A 175 -1.78 7.07 -7.42
C THR A 175 -2.15 6.87 -8.89
N ARG A 176 -1.32 6.16 -9.66
CA ARG A 176 -1.59 5.83 -11.06
C ARG A 176 -2.92 5.09 -11.22
N PHE A 177 -3.22 4.13 -10.33
CA PHE A 177 -4.44 3.34 -10.38
C PHE A 177 -5.67 4.07 -9.80
N ILE A 178 -5.50 5.11 -8.98
CA ILE A 178 -6.61 5.96 -8.53
C ILE A 178 -7.29 6.66 -9.72
N ALA A 179 -6.52 7.04 -10.74
CA ALA A 179 -7.03 7.72 -11.94
C ALA A 179 -7.72 6.80 -12.95
N THR A 180 -7.77 5.48 -12.71
CA THR A 180 -8.41 4.51 -13.63
C THR A 180 -9.93 4.50 -13.51
N ASN A 181 -10.61 3.98 -14.55
CA ASN A 181 -12.08 3.88 -14.55
C ASN A 181 -12.58 2.93 -13.45
N GLU A 182 -11.84 1.86 -13.17
CA GLU A 182 -12.18 0.82 -12.20
C GLU A 182 -11.99 1.26 -10.74
N ALA A 183 -11.29 2.35 -10.49
CA ALA A 183 -11.18 2.90 -9.14
C ALA A 183 -12.51 3.55 -8.73
N LEU A 184 -12.97 3.24 -7.51
CA LEU A 184 -14.27 3.70 -7.01
C LEU A 184 -14.22 5.05 -6.28
N CYS A 185 -13.13 5.80 -6.41
CA CYS A 185 -13.02 7.14 -5.86
C CYS A 185 -13.85 8.16 -6.66
N HIS A 186 -14.15 9.30 -6.01
CA HIS A 186 -14.94 10.35 -6.61
C HIS A 186 -14.29 10.90 -7.89
N ILE A 187 -15.10 11.20 -8.91
CA ILE A 187 -14.62 11.64 -10.23
C ILE A 187 -13.75 12.92 -10.15
N ASN A 188 -14.05 13.84 -9.23
CA ASN A 188 -13.27 15.05 -9.05
C ASN A 188 -11.81 14.74 -8.63
N LEU A 189 -11.58 13.69 -7.82
CA LEU A 189 -10.22 13.27 -7.46
C LEU A 189 -9.48 12.75 -8.70
N LYS A 190 -10.13 11.93 -9.52
CA LYS A 190 -9.52 11.44 -10.77
C LYS A 190 -9.15 12.59 -11.71
N GLN A 191 -10.08 13.53 -11.91
CA GLN A 191 -9.84 14.71 -12.74
C GLN A 191 -8.71 15.57 -12.20
N TYR A 192 -8.63 15.71 -10.90
CA TYR A 192 -7.54 16.46 -10.25
C TYR A 192 -6.18 15.79 -10.52
N LEU A 193 -6.11 14.46 -10.34
CA LEU A 193 -4.89 13.69 -10.59
C LEU A 193 -4.44 13.77 -12.06
N VAL A 194 -5.39 13.73 -13.00
CA VAL A 194 -5.09 13.86 -14.45
C VAL A 194 -4.53 15.23 -14.81
N LYS A 195 -4.98 16.29 -14.10
CA LYS A 195 -4.52 17.68 -14.32
C LYS A 195 -3.30 18.06 -13.48
N ALA A 196 -2.88 17.19 -12.55
CA ALA A 196 -1.75 17.46 -11.66
C ALA A 196 -0.42 17.54 -12.44
N ASN A 197 0.47 18.36 -11.94
CA ASN A 197 1.85 18.51 -12.40
C ASN A 197 2.84 18.12 -11.28
N GLU A 198 4.13 18.26 -11.52
CA GLU A 198 5.22 17.89 -10.60
C GLU A 198 5.19 18.67 -9.28
N THR A 199 4.51 19.81 -9.22
CA THR A 199 4.41 20.65 -8.02
C THR A 199 3.08 20.49 -7.27
N SER A 200 2.18 19.63 -7.74
CA SER A 200 0.80 19.49 -7.22
C SER A 200 0.70 18.76 -5.89
N THR A 201 1.79 18.28 -5.31
CA THR A 201 1.79 17.61 -4.02
C THR A 201 2.57 18.38 -2.96
N ILE A 202 2.27 18.10 -1.70
CA ILE A 202 2.97 18.64 -0.54
C ILE A 202 3.06 17.55 0.55
N VAL A 203 4.09 17.61 1.39
CA VAL A 203 4.19 16.80 2.60
C VAL A 203 3.70 17.61 3.79
N THR A 204 2.68 17.09 4.47
CA THR A 204 2.10 17.67 5.70
C THR A 204 2.29 16.73 6.89
N GLY A 205 1.91 17.15 8.08
CA GLY A 205 1.87 16.30 9.28
C GLY A 205 3.23 15.98 9.92
N ARG A 206 4.32 16.64 9.51
CA ARG A 206 5.66 16.42 10.11
C ARG A 206 5.68 16.71 11.61
N LYS A 207 5.01 17.78 12.06
CA LYS A 207 4.95 18.17 13.49
C LYS A 207 4.15 17.17 14.33
N SER A 208 3.13 16.53 13.77
CA SER A 208 2.33 15.50 14.44
C SER A 208 2.92 14.09 14.33
N GLN A 209 4.11 13.95 13.74
CA GLN A 209 4.76 12.67 13.44
C GLN A 209 3.94 11.72 12.54
N MET A 210 2.94 12.25 11.86
CA MET A 210 2.12 11.56 10.88
C MET A 210 2.32 12.20 9.50
N ALA A 211 3.55 12.11 8.99
CA ALA A 211 3.88 12.71 7.71
C ALA A 211 3.13 12.03 6.56
N MET A 212 2.51 12.84 5.71
CA MET A 212 1.76 12.37 4.56
C MET A 212 2.06 13.22 3.32
N ARG A 213 2.27 12.56 2.17
CA ARG A 213 2.26 13.24 0.89
C ARG A 213 0.83 13.30 0.36
N VAL A 214 0.32 14.50 0.19
CA VAL A 214 -1.06 14.77 -0.21
C VAL A 214 -1.11 15.74 -1.40
N ILE A 215 -2.25 15.80 -2.08
CA ILE A 215 -2.51 16.78 -3.13
C ILE A 215 -2.74 18.15 -2.47
N LYS A 216 -2.11 19.19 -3.03
CA LYS A 216 -2.34 20.58 -2.60
C LYS A 216 -3.81 20.98 -2.82
N ASN A 217 -4.42 21.57 -1.81
CA ASN A 217 -5.77 22.12 -1.84
C ASN A 217 -5.89 23.26 -0.82
N LYS A 218 -7.07 23.89 -0.68
CA LYS A 218 -7.28 24.97 0.27
C LYS A 218 -6.95 24.57 1.70
N PHE A 219 -7.37 23.36 2.12
CA PHE A 219 -7.08 22.84 3.47
C PHE A 219 -5.58 22.66 3.72
N THR A 220 -4.84 22.11 2.75
CA THR A 220 -3.38 21.93 2.91
C THR A 220 -2.58 23.23 2.89
N ALA A 221 -3.18 24.35 2.49
CA ALA A 221 -2.56 25.67 2.57
C ALA A 221 -2.69 26.32 3.96
N GLU A 222 -3.57 25.80 4.81
CA GLU A 222 -3.81 26.25 6.19
C GLU A 222 -3.01 25.44 7.23
N LEU A 223 -2.36 24.33 6.81
CA LEU A 223 -1.52 23.45 7.65
C LEU A 223 -0.05 23.87 7.63
#